data_0f04dd38ec3a1fe6940c054b658288c3
#
_entry.id   0f04dd38ec3a1fe6940c054b658288c3
#
_cell.length_a   1.000
_cell.length_b   1.000
_cell.length_c   1.000
_cell.angle_alpha   90.00
_cell.angle_beta   90.00
_cell.angle_gamma   90.00
#
_symmetry.space_group_name_H-M   'P 1'
#
loop_
_entity.id
_entity.type
_entity.pdbx_description
1 polymer ?
#
loop_
_entity_poly.entity_id
_entity_poly.type
_entity_poly.pdbx_seq_one_letter_code
_entity_poly.pdbx_strand_id
1 'polypeptide(L)'
;MGEEMLPKFDYYLDESDPDIVVLRRQDGAFVAAFSARGVTTEGIAEAAKEDYRKLLLRLRAREGQELSLDEQPEHTAIVDSSGAIVAVNKAWKRFARDNGAEMSKVSEGANYLDVCERAMGEQSHYARSFGEGLRSVLCSREERFAMEYPCHSPTQRRWFVGRVERFGDGDSPLAVVAHENVTPGKSRC
;
A
#
# COMPACT_ATOMS: atom_id res chain seq x y z
N MET A 1 -17.96 19.50 5.51
CA MET A 1 -16.61 19.47 6.07
C MET A 1 -16.30 17.99 6.24
N GLY A 2 -15.52 17.41 5.32
CA GLY A 2 -15.11 16.01 5.42
C GLY A 2 -14.08 15.89 6.52
N GLU A 3 -14.31 15.06 7.50
CA GLU A 3 -13.29 14.58 8.42
C GLU A 3 -12.25 13.85 7.55
N GLU A 4 -11.14 14.51 7.32
CA GLU A 4 -9.96 13.89 6.73
C GLU A 4 -9.38 12.99 7.81
N MET A 5 -9.82 11.71 7.78
CA MET A 5 -9.38 10.72 8.75
C MET A 5 -7.88 10.54 8.63
N LEU A 6 -7.17 10.79 9.72
CA LEU A 6 -5.82 10.26 9.95
C LEU A 6 -5.80 8.78 9.54
N PRO A 7 -4.73 8.29 8.89
CA PRO A 7 -4.59 6.87 8.68
C PRO A 7 -4.92 6.16 9.99
N LYS A 8 -5.76 5.12 9.95
CA LYS A 8 -6.18 4.33 11.12
C LYS A 8 -5.02 3.51 11.68
N PHE A 9 -3.87 4.16 11.90
CA PHE A 9 -2.76 3.60 12.63
C PHE A 9 -2.79 4.17 14.02
N ASP A 10 -2.37 3.38 14.92
CA ASP A 10 -2.22 3.61 16.33
C ASP A 10 -1.28 4.80 16.62
N TYR A 11 -1.68 5.96 16.14
CA TYR A 11 -1.07 7.25 16.44
C TYR A 11 -2.00 8.06 17.33
N TYR A 12 -1.42 8.81 18.26
CA TYR A 12 -2.15 9.75 19.06
C TYR A 12 -1.43 11.09 19.13
N LEU A 13 -2.18 12.14 19.44
CA LEU A 13 -1.63 13.46 19.67
C LEU A 13 -1.44 13.65 21.18
N ASP A 14 -0.22 13.99 21.55
CA ASP A 14 0.13 14.41 22.90
C ASP A 14 0.11 15.95 22.92
N GLU A 15 -0.92 16.50 23.56
CA GLU A 15 -1.19 17.93 23.70
C GLU A 15 -0.91 18.41 25.13
N SER A 16 -0.04 17.72 25.85
CA SER A 16 0.32 18.07 27.24
C SER A 16 1.07 19.40 27.36
N ASP A 17 1.71 19.85 26.27
CA ASP A 17 2.34 21.16 26.16
C ASP A 17 1.42 22.14 25.42
N PRO A 18 1.12 23.34 25.97
CA PRO A 18 0.19 24.29 25.33
C PRO A 18 0.72 24.91 24.04
N ASP A 19 2.01 24.86 23.79
CA ASP A 19 2.67 25.45 22.61
C ASP A 19 3.06 24.41 21.55
N ILE A 20 3.04 23.11 21.91
CA ILE A 20 3.53 22.03 21.04
C ILE A 20 2.56 20.85 21.02
N VAL A 21 2.18 20.43 19.83
CA VAL A 21 1.46 19.17 19.61
C VAL A 21 2.45 18.11 19.14
N VAL A 22 2.56 16.99 19.85
CA VAL A 22 3.46 15.90 19.52
C VAL A 22 2.67 14.73 18.96
N LEU A 23 3.01 14.31 17.75
CA LEU A 23 2.50 13.07 17.18
C LEU A 23 3.34 11.90 17.70
N ARG A 24 2.67 10.92 18.30
CA ARG A 24 3.28 9.69 18.82
C ARG A 24 2.61 8.46 18.26
N ARG A 25 3.36 7.37 18.16
CA ARG A 25 2.78 6.04 17.94
C ARG A 25 2.13 5.53 19.23
N GLN A 26 1.29 4.52 19.13
CA GLN A 26 0.63 3.89 20.28
C GLN A 26 1.62 3.28 21.28
N ASP A 27 2.81 2.86 20.83
CA ASP A 27 3.92 2.41 21.67
C ASP A 27 4.64 3.56 22.42
N GLY A 28 4.18 4.82 22.26
CA GLY A 28 4.75 6.01 22.86
C GLY A 28 5.91 6.62 22.06
N ALA A 29 6.36 5.99 20.97
CA ALA A 29 7.47 6.49 20.18
C ALA A 29 7.15 7.86 19.56
N PHE A 30 8.14 8.77 19.61
CA PHE A 30 8.05 10.09 18.98
C PHE A 30 8.05 9.97 17.45
N VAL A 31 7.17 10.73 16.79
CA VAL A 31 7.08 10.81 15.34
C VAL A 31 7.42 12.21 14.85
N ALA A 32 6.69 13.23 15.32
CA ALA A 32 6.90 14.62 14.94
C ALA A 32 6.36 15.56 16.01
N ALA A 33 6.84 16.80 16.01
CA ALA A 33 6.31 17.88 16.85
C ALA A 33 5.92 19.06 15.96
N PHE A 34 4.82 19.70 16.32
CA PHE A 34 4.26 20.82 15.59
C PHE A 34 3.99 21.96 16.57
N SER A 35 4.06 23.21 16.08
CA SER A 35 3.57 24.35 16.86
C SER A 35 2.04 24.26 16.97
N ALA A 36 1.50 24.35 18.17
CA ALA A 36 0.06 24.31 18.41
C ALA A 36 -0.71 25.41 17.66
N ARG A 37 -0.04 26.53 17.33
CA ARG A 37 -0.64 27.66 16.61
C ARG A 37 -0.67 27.51 15.09
N GLY A 38 0.09 26.58 14.54
CA GLY A 38 0.26 26.42 13.08
C GLY A 38 0.07 24.99 12.57
N VAL A 39 -0.25 24.05 13.46
CA VAL A 39 -0.47 22.68 13.07
C VAL A 39 -1.75 22.54 12.23
N THR A 40 -1.65 21.80 11.12
CA THR A 40 -2.79 21.44 10.28
C THR A 40 -3.01 19.94 10.33
N THR A 41 -4.25 19.53 10.17
CA THR A 41 -4.60 18.09 10.09
C THR A 41 -3.83 17.39 8.96
N GLU A 42 -3.64 18.07 7.82
CA GLU A 42 -2.85 17.57 6.69
C GLU A 42 -1.39 17.36 7.07
N GLY A 43 -0.76 18.31 7.78
CA GLY A 43 0.62 18.19 8.22
C GLY A 43 0.83 17.02 9.19
N ILE A 44 -0.12 16.81 10.10
CA ILE A 44 -0.12 15.65 11.01
C ILE A 44 -0.26 14.35 10.21
N ALA A 45 -1.23 14.29 9.28
CA ALA A 45 -1.46 13.11 8.46
C ALA A 45 -0.25 12.75 7.60
N GLU A 46 0.42 13.74 7.00
CA GLU A 46 1.65 13.50 6.23
C GLU A 46 2.80 12.99 7.10
N ALA A 47 2.97 13.53 8.31
CA ALA A 47 3.99 13.03 9.24
C ALA A 47 3.71 11.57 9.67
N ALA A 48 2.46 11.24 9.93
CA ALA A 48 2.05 9.88 10.26
C ALA A 48 2.30 8.92 9.08
N LYS A 49 1.92 9.30 7.87
CA LYS A 49 2.17 8.51 6.64
C LYS A 49 3.66 8.28 6.41
N GLU A 50 4.49 9.31 6.57
CA GLU A 50 5.93 9.20 6.36
C GLU A 50 6.60 8.32 7.43
N ASP A 51 6.20 8.46 8.70
CA ASP A 51 6.69 7.58 9.77
C ASP A 51 6.31 6.13 9.52
N TYR A 52 5.07 5.89 9.16
CA TYR A 52 4.56 4.57 8.84
C TYR A 52 5.31 3.94 7.66
N ARG A 53 5.54 4.71 6.60
CA ARG A 53 6.36 4.28 5.46
C ARG A 53 7.78 3.89 5.90
N LYS A 54 8.40 4.68 6.78
CA LYS A 54 9.73 4.35 7.35
C LYS A 54 9.69 3.10 8.22
N LEU A 55 8.62 2.92 9.00
CA LEU A 55 8.43 1.72 9.82
C LEU A 55 8.35 0.47 8.96
N LEU A 56 7.56 0.50 7.89
CA LEU A 56 7.43 -0.61 6.93
C LEU A 56 8.78 -0.97 6.28
N LEU A 57 9.56 0.03 5.90
CA LEU A 57 10.90 -0.18 5.34
C LEU A 57 11.85 -0.83 6.35
N ARG A 58 11.77 -0.44 7.64
CA ARG A 58 12.60 -1.00 8.72
C ARG A 58 12.21 -2.43 9.11
N LEU A 59 10.92 -2.76 9.10
CA LEU A 59 10.46 -4.11 9.43
C LEU A 59 10.93 -5.13 8.38
N ARG A 60 10.93 -4.75 7.10
CA ARG A 60 11.52 -5.56 6.04
C ARG A 60 13.03 -5.79 6.19
N ALA A 61 13.76 -4.79 6.65
CA ALA A 61 15.20 -4.91 6.90
C ALA A 61 15.52 -5.90 8.04
N ARG A 62 14.62 -6.06 9.03
CA ARG A 62 14.79 -7.00 10.14
C ARG A 62 14.63 -8.48 9.74
N GLU A 63 13.86 -8.76 8.69
CA GLU A 63 13.65 -10.13 8.19
C GLU A 63 14.73 -10.59 7.21
N GLY A 64 15.86 -9.87 7.10
CA GLY A 64 17.02 -10.23 6.28
C GLY A 64 16.84 -10.00 4.78
N GLN A 65 15.79 -9.30 4.37
CA GLN A 65 15.58 -8.83 3.00
C GLN A 65 15.73 -7.30 2.93
N GLU A 66 16.97 -6.86 2.87
CA GLU A 66 17.36 -5.43 2.69
C GLU A 66 17.07 -4.87 1.29
N LEU A 67 16.03 -5.35 0.60
CA LEU A 67 15.62 -4.70 -0.63
C LEU A 67 14.65 -3.57 -0.30
N SER A 68 15.07 -2.35 -0.54
CA SER A 68 14.18 -1.19 -0.51
C SER A 68 12.97 -1.49 -1.41
N LEU A 69 11.78 -1.02 -1.03
CA LEU A 69 10.57 -1.21 -1.83
C LEU A 69 10.80 -0.79 -3.29
N ASP A 70 11.60 0.24 -3.50
CA ASP A 70 11.97 0.79 -4.82
C ASP A 70 12.96 -0.07 -5.62
N GLU A 71 13.65 -1.00 -4.99
CA GLU A 71 14.62 -1.91 -5.65
C GLU A 71 13.98 -3.19 -6.14
N GLN A 72 12.72 -3.45 -5.77
CA GLN A 72 11.97 -4.59 -6.27
C GLN A 72 11.58 -4.37 -7.72
N PRO A 73 11.86 -5.34 -8.61
CA PRO A 73 11.49 -5.23 -10.02
C PRO A 73 9.99 -5.37 -10.27
N GLU A 74 9.27 -6.05 -9.37
CA GLU A 74 7.82 -6.24 -9.43
C GLU A 74 7.09 -4.95 -9.09
N HIS A 75 5.87 -4.81 -9.61
CA HIS A 75 4.96 -3.73 -9.23
C HIS A 75 4.43 -4.00 -7.83
N THR A 76 4.95 -3.31 -6.83
CA THR A 76 4.64 -3.61 -5.42
C THR A 76 3.88 -2.47 -4.76
N ALA A 77 2.83 -2.83 -4.05
CA ALA A 77 2.04 -1.95 -3.18
C ALA A 77 1.97 -2.53 -1.76
N ILE A 78 1.84 -1.66 -0.78
CA ILE A 78 1.49 -2.01 0.60
C ILE A 78 0.08 -1.52 0.85
N VAL A 79 -0.75 -2.42 1.38
CA VAL A 79 -2.18 -2.20 1.59
C VAL A 79 -2.50 -2.43 3.06
N ASP A 80 -3.28 -1.54 3.67
CA ASP A 80 -3.72 -1.66 5.05
C ASP A 80 -4.97 -2.53 5.22
N SER A 81 -5.37 -2.77 6.46
CA SER A 81 -6.54 -3.59 6.82
C SER A 81 -7.86 -3.07 6.23
N SER A 82 -7.96 -1.80 5.85
CA SER A 82 -9.13 -1.22 5.20
C SER A 82 -9.12 -1.40 3.67
N GLY A 83 -8.01 -1.88 3.11
CA GLY A 83 -7.78 -1.97 1.69
C GLY A 83 -7.16 -0.71 1.08
N ALA A 84 -6.79 0.30 1.90
CA ALA A 84 -6.15 1.50 1.38
C ALA A 84 -4.68 1.26 1.04
N ILE A 85 -4.23 1.79 -0.09
CA ILE A 85 -2.83 1.74 -0.52
C ILE A 85 -2.03 2.74 0.30
N VAL A 86 -1.06 2.24 1.07
CA VAL A 86 -0.22 3.04 1.95
C VAL A 86 1.07 3.46 1.27
N ALA A 87 1.63 2.58 0.46
CA ALA A 87 2.83 2.86 -0.31
C ALA A 87 2.86 2.05 -1.59
N VAL A 88 3.52 2.60 -2.62
CA VAL A 88 3.83 1.88 -3.86
C VAL A 88 5.27 2.17 -4.27
N ASN A 89 5.89 1.21 -4.98
CA ASN A 89 7.25 1.37 -5.47
C ASN A 89 7.33 2.11 -6.82
N LYS A 90 8.55 2.44 -7.24
CA LYS A 90 8.81 3.11 -8.53
C LYS A 90 8.33 2.28 -9.73
N ALA A 91 8.45 0.95 -9.65
CA ALA A 91 7.99 0.06 -10.72
C ALA A 91 6.47 0.15 -10.89
N TRP A 92 5.70 0.18 -9.78
CA TRP A 92 4.26 0.42 -9.79
C TRP A 92 3.90 1.74 -10.46
N LYS A 93 4.51 2.85 -9.99
CA LYS A 93 4.24 4.20 -10.50
C LYS A 93 4.56 4.31 -12.01
N ARG A 94 5.63 3.65 -12.45
CA ARG A 94 5.98 3.60 -13.87
C ARG A 94 4.93 2.83 -14.67
N PHE A 95 4.58 1.63 -14.23
CA PHE A 95 3.57 0.81 -14.90
C PHE A 95 2.22 1.53 -15.01
N ALA A 96 1.77 2.18 -13.94
CA ALA A 96 0.53 2.95 -13.93
C ALA A 96 0.55 4.06 -15.00
N ARG A 97 1.62 4.84 -15.08
CA ARG A 97 1.80 5.90 -16.09
C ARG A 97 1.83 5.34 -17.52
N ASP A 98 2.61 4.28 -17.75
CA ASP A 98 2.79 3.66 -19.06
C ASP A 98 1.47 3.06 -19.61
N ASN A 99 0.53 2.74 -18.73
CA ASN A 99 -0.79 2.24 -19.07
C ASN A 99 -1.91 3.30 -18.94
N GLY A 100 -1.56 4.57 -18.76
CA GLY A 100 -2.52 5.68 -18.73
C GLY A 100 -3.44 5.69 -17.50
N ALA A 101 -3.03 5.05 -16.40
CA ALA A 101 -3.80 5.06 -15.17
C ALA A 101 -3.71 6.43 -14.48
N GLU A 102 -4.83 6.88 -13.91
CA GLU A 102 -4.89 8.07 -13.08
C GLU A 102 -4.27 7.75 -11.72
N MET A 103 -3.15 8.40 -11.40
CA MET A 103 -2.36 8.10 -10.20
C MET A 103 -3.15 8.20 -8.91
N SER A 104 -4.04 9.17 -8.78
CA SER A 104 -4.92 9.35 -7.61
C SER A 104 -5.84 8.15 -7.34
N LYS A 105 -6.08 7.32 -8.35
CA LYS A 105 -6.94 6.13 -8.26
C LYS A 105 -6.19 4.82 -8.04
N VAL A 106 -4.87 4.83 -8.17
CA VAL A 106 -4.06 3.61 -8.17
C VAL A 106 -2.78 3.71 -7.35
N SER A 107 -2.59 4.77 -6.58
CA SER A 107 -1.43 4.92 -5.69
C SER A 107 -1.84 5.25 -4.26
N GLU A 108 -0.94 5.82 -3.49
CA GLU A 108 -1.15 6.11 -2.07
C GLU A 108 -2.45 6.88 -1.84
N GLY A 109 -3.28 6.40 -0.92
CA GLY A 109 -4.60 6.94 -0.59
C GLY A 109 -5.77 6.33 -1.37
N ALA A 110 -5.53 5.66 -2.50
CA ALA A 110 -6.57 4.90 -3.20
C ALA A 110 -6.91 3.60 -2.43
N ASN A 111 -8.16 3.13 -2.55
CA ASN A 111 -8.53 1.84 -1.98
C ASN A 111 -8.40 0.74 -3.03
N TYR A 112 -7.51 -0.22 -2.78
CA TYR A 112 -7.20 -1.33 -3.68
C TYR A 112 -8.41 -2.24 -3.89
N LEU A 113 -9.15 -2.56 -2.83
CA LEU A 113 -10.34 -3.42 -2.89
C LEU A 113 -11.43 -2.77 -3.73
N ASP A 114 -11.65 -1.46 -3.59
CA ASP A 114 -12.59 -0.70 -4.40
C ASP A 114 -12.23 -0.75 -5.89
N VAL A 115 -10.95 -0.65 -6.23
CA VAL A 115 -10.48 -0.76 -7.62
C VAL A 115 -10.81 -2.15 -8.17
N CYS A 116 -10.58 -3.21 -7.39
CA CYS A 116 -10.91 -4.58 -7.78
C CYS A 116 -12.42 -4.78 -7.98
N GLU A 117 -13.24 -4.24 -7.08
CA GLU A 117 -14.71 -4.37 -7.13
C GLU A 117 -15.33 -3.62 -8.31
N ARG A 118 -14.79 -2.44 -8.63
CA ARG A 118 -15.27 -1.58 -9.73
C ARG A 118 -14.71 -1.96 -11.10
N ALA A 119 -13.84 -2.96 -11.17
CA ALA A 119 -13.29 -3.42 -12.44
C ALA A 119 -14.41 -3.88 -13.39
N MET A 120 -14.35 -3.44 -14.64
CA MET A 120 -15.31 -3.76 -15.70
C MET A 120 -14.61 -4.42 -16.89
N GLY A 121 -15.40 -5.05 -17.75
CA GLY A 121 -14.93 -5.74 -18.96
C GLY A 121 -14.76 -7.25 -18.76
N GLU A 122 -14.35 -7.92 -19.83
CA GLU A 122 -14.27 -9.40 -19.86
C GLU A 122 -13.37 -10.02 -18.79
N GLN A 123 -12.32 -9.28 -18.39
CA GLN A 123 -11.34 -9.75 -17.41
C GLN A 123 -11.62 -9.26 -15.97
N SER A 124 -12.77 -8.62 -15.72
CA SER A 124 -13.12 -8.09 -14.39
C SER A 124 -13.22 -9.15 -13.30
N HIS A 125 -13.51 -10.39 -13.67
CA HIS A 125 -13.58 -11.50 -12.72
C HIS A 125 -12.21 -11.79 -12.07
N TYR A 126 -11.08 -11.62 -12.80
CA TYR A 126 -9.75 -11.76 -12.22
C TYR A 126 -9.47 -10.70 -11.16
N ALA A 127 -9.88 -9.45 -11.40
CA ALA A 127 -9.73 -8.38 -10.42
C ALA A 127 -10.55 -8.68 -9.15
N ARG A 128 -11.79 -9.15 -9.28
CA ARG A 128 -12.62 -9.54 -8.14
C ARG A 128 -12.03 -10.70 -7.36
N SER A 129 -11.59 -11.77 -8.04
CA SER A 129 -10.94 -12.91 -7.38
C SER A 129 -9.66 -12.50 -6.65
N PHE A 130 -8.89 -11.57 -7.24
CA PHE A 130 -7.70 -11.03 -6.57
C PHE A 130 -8.06 -10.20 -5.33
N GLY A 131 -9.10 -9.36 -5.42
CA GLY A 131 -9.62 -8.60 -4.29
C GLY A 131 -10.14 -9.49 -3.15
N GLU A 132 -10.78 -10.62 -3.48
CA GLU A 132 -11.22 -11.62 -2.50
C GLU A 132 -10.00 -12.27 -1.80
N GLY A 133 -8.96 -12.65 -2.55
CA GLY A 133 -7.72 -13.17 -2.00
C GLY A 133 -7.01 -12.17 -1.09
N LEU A 134 -6.92 -10.91 -1.52
CA LEU A 134 -6.37 -9.83 -0.68
C LEU A 134 -7.17 -9.67 0.62
N ARG A 135 -8.50 -9.65 0.52
CA ARG A 135 -9.38 -9.56 1.70
C ARG A 135 -9.21 -10.75 2.64
N SER A 136 -9.01 -11.96 2.10
CA SER A 136 -8.74 -13.17 2.90
C SER A 136 -7.46 -13.02 3.72
N VAL A 137 -6.40 -12.50 3.10
CA VAL A 137 -5.11 -12.23 3.78
C VAL A 137 -5.25 -11.11 4.82
N LEU A 138 -5.90 -10.00 4.49
CA LEU A 138 -6.12 -8.89 5.42
C LEU A 138 -6.98 -9.29 6.63
N CYS A 139 -7.96 -10.18 6.43
CA CYS A 139 -8.79 -10.74 7.50
C CYS A 139 -8.14 -11.91 8.24
N SER A 140 -6.86 -12.18 8.03
CA SER A 140 -6.10 -13.27 8.69
C SER A 140 -6.69 -14.68 8.48
N ARG A 141 -7.44 -14.88 7.39
CA ARG A 141 -7.95 -16.21 6.99
C ARG A 141 -6.88 -17.01 6.27
N GLU A 142 -6.00 -16.31 5.56
CA GLU A 142 -4.84 -16.85 4.84
C GLU A 142 -3.61 -16.01 5.15
N GLU A 143 -2.42 -16.62 5.18
CA GLU A 143 -1.16 -15.89 5.35
C GLU A 143 -0.68 -15.30 4.01
N ARG A 144 -0.99 -15.98 2.93
CA ARG A 144 -0.60 -15.60 1.57
C ARG A 144 -1.64 -16.03 0.55
N PHE A 145 -1.67 -15.30 -0.55
CA PHE A 145 -2.49 -15.63 -1.72
C PHE A 145 -1.69 -15.36 -3.00
N ALA A 146 -1.91 -16.17 -4.04
CA ALA A 146 -1.33 -15.91 -5.35
C ALA A 146 -2.25 -16.39 -6.47
N MET A 147 -2.29 -15.64 -7.58
CA MET A 147 -2.98 -16.07 -8.80
C MET A 147 -2.30 -15.52 -10.05
N GLU A 148 -2.39 -16.27 -11.13
CA GLU A 148 -2.03 -15.80 -12.47
C GLU A 148 -3.24 -15.18 -13.16
N TYR A 149 -3.01 -14.09 -13.89
CA TYR A 149 -4.09 -13.40 -14.60
C TYR A 149 -3.56 -12.67 -15.85
N PRO A 150 -4.40 -12.56 -16.90
CA PRO A 150 -4.06 -11.77 -18.07
C PRO A 150 -4.23 -10.26 -17.76
N CYS A 151 -3.30 -9.45 -18.24
CA CYS A 151 -3.38 -8.00 -18.20
C CYS A 151 -2.92 -7.43 -19.54
N HIS A 152 -3.77 -7.58 -20.54
CA HIS A 152 -3.47 -7.17 -21.91
C HIS A 152 -3.57 -5.65 -22.07
N SER A 153 -2.69 -5.08 -22.88
CA SER A 153 -2.88 -3.75 -23.46
C SER A 153 -3.42 -3.89 -24.89
N PRO A 154 -3.88 -2.82 -25.51
CA PRO A 154 -4.33 -2.86 -26.91
C PRO A 154 -3.28 -3.41 -27.89
N THR A 155 -2.00 -3.29 -27.54
CA THR A 155 -0.88 -3.65 -28.42
C THR A 155 -0.08 -4.85 -27.94
N GLN A 156 -0.31 -5.36 -26.71
CA GLN A 156 0.53 -6.40 -26.13
C GLN A 156 -0.28 -7.35 -25.25
N ARG A 157 -0.14 -8.65 -25.48
CA ARG A 157 -0.61 -9.67 -24.56
C ARG A 157 0.37 -9.83 -23.42
N ARG A 158 -0.11 -9.76 -22.19
CA ARG A 158 0.70 -9.85 -20.97
C ARG A 158 0.02 -10.76 -19.95
N TRP A 159 0.84 -11.48 -19.20
CA TRP A 159 0.43 -12.33 -18.10
C TRP A 159 1.18 -11.93 -16.85
N PHE A 160 0.47 -11.88 -15.75
CA PHE A 160 1.03 -11.52 -14.46
C PHE A 160 0.74 -12.59 -13.42
N VAL A 161 1.66 -12.78 -12.48
CA VAL A 161 1.39 -13.43 -11.20
C VAL A 161 1.27 -12.35 -10.15
N GLY A 162 0.09 -12.22 -9.58
CA GLY A 162 -0.15 -11.39 -8.40
C GLY A 162 0.05 -12.22 -7.14
N ARG A 163 0.82 -11.70 -6.18
CA ARG A 163 1.05 -12.29 -4.87
C ARG A 163 0.60 -11.32 -3.80
N VAL A 164 0.03 -11.86 -2.76
CA VAL A 164 -0.35 -11.14 -1.54
C VAL A 164 0.26 -11.87 -0.37
N GLU A 165 0.99 -11.19 0.46
CA GLU A 165 1.54 -11.73 1.69
C GLU A 165 1.19 -10.83 2.86
N ARG A 166 0.77 -11.44 3.97
CA ARG A 166 0.52 -10.72 5.20
C ARG A 166 1.84 -10.21 5.77
N PHE A 167 1.77 -9.02 6.35
CA PHE A 167 2.93 -8.35 6.90
C PHE A 167 2.58 -7.67 8.23
N GLY A 168 3.47 -7.82 9.21
CA GLY A 168 3.30 -7.25 10.54
C GLY A 168 2.47 -8.13 11.48
N ASP A 169 2.89 -8.14 12.75
CA ASP A 169 2.22 -8.80 13.87
C ASP A 169 1.40 -7.74 14.61
N GLY A 170 0.10 -7.89 14.69
CA GLY A 170 -0.74 -6.97 15.45
C GLY A 170 -2.19 -6.89 14.97
N ASP A 171 -2.97 -6.05 15.65
CA ASP A 171 -4.41 -5.86 15.39
C ASP A 171 -4.71 -5.12 14.07
N SER A 172 -3.68 -4.57 13.42
CA SER A 172 -3.79 -3.85 12.13
C SER A 172 -2.91 -4.52 11.07
N PRO A 173 -3.36 -5.64 10.49
CA PRO A 173 -2.58 -6.36 9.49
C PRO A 173 -2.39 -5.51 8.23
N LEU A 174 -1.20 -5.63 7.66
CA LEU A 174 -0.85 -5.10 6.36
C LEU A 174 -0.69 -6.25 5.38
N ALA A 175 -0.87 -5.96 4.11
CA ALA A 175 -0.53 -6.87 3.03
C ALA A 175 0.46 -6.22 2.06
N VAL A 176 1.46 -7.00 1.66
CA VAL A 176 2.30 -6.68 0.51
C VAL A 176 1.68 -7.31 -0.71
N VAL A 177 1.33 -6.49 -1.68
CA VAL A 177 0.81 -6.91 -2.99
C VAL A 177 1.90 -6.71 -4.02
N ALA A 178 2.31 -7.78 -4.70
CA ALA A 178 3.32 -7.73 -5.76
C ALA A 178 2.78 -8.35 -7.06
N HIS A 179 3.03 -7.70 -8.20
CA HIS A 179 2.65 -8.18 -9.51
C HIS A 179 3.90 -8.35 -10.39
N GLU A 180 4.21 -9.59 -10.71
CA GLU A 180 5.30 -9.99 -11.57
C GLU A 180 4.80 -10.24 -13.00
N ASN A 181 5.46 -9.65 -13.99
CA ASN A 181 5.16 -9.93 -15.39
C ASN A 181 5.85 -11.25 -15.81
N VAL A 182 5.04 -12.27 -16.04
CA VAL A 182 5.50 -13.63 -16.43
C VAL A 182 5.23 -13.94 -17.91
N THR A 183 5.00 -12.91 -18.72
CA THR A 183 4.72 -13.11 -20.17
C THR A 183 5.84 -13.90 -20.83
N PRO A 184 5.57 -15.07 -21.42
CA PRO A 184 6.58 -15.84 -22.15
C PRO A 184 7.09 -15.03 -23.36
N GLY A 185 8.41 -14.86 -23.51
CA GLY A 185 8.98 -14.37 -24.75
C GLY A 185 9.84 -13.10 -24.72
N LYS A 186 10.33 -12.67 -23.56
CA LYS A 186 11.50 -11.78 -23.49
C LYS A 186 12.56 -12.39 -22.60
N SER A 187 13.21 -13.43 -23.12
CA SER A 187 14.55 -13.79 -22.65
C SER A 187 15.41 -12.55 -22.78
N ARG A 188 15.92 -12.07 -21.67
CA ARG A 188 16.98 -11.07 -21.67
C ARG A 188 18.21 -11.71 -22.31
N CYS A 189 18.54 -11.31 -23.53
CA CYS A 189 19.90 -11.43 -24.03
C CYS A 189 20.77 -10.40 -23.37
#